data_813465c2ae85360356c1585f2028ee85
#
_entry.id   813465c2ae85360356c1585f2028ee85
#
_cell.length_a   1.000
_cell.length_b   1.000
_cell.length_c   1.000
_cell.angle_alpha   90.00
_cell.angle_beta   90.00
_cell.angle_gamma   90.00
#
_symmetry.space_group_name_H-M   'P 1'
#
loop_
_entity.id
_entity.type
_entity.pdbx_description
1 polymer ?
#
loop_
_entity_poly.entity_id
_entity_poly.type
_entity_poly.pdbx_seq_one_letter_code
_entity_poly.pdbx_strand_id
1 'polypeptide(L)'
;MKIPKLFLSCLVIVIAFPVLSSWLQAASVAEISLYKGKDRQSKIEEGAKKEGEVEWYTSLSTEDSSQVAQLFEKRYPFVKIKLTRLTSERALQRYLTEFQANRFIADIIDTNDFQMELPRRKGTLQAFYTPSVEKYDKRFLQPQGFWVASRLTMIVSAFNTRMVPPAEAPRKYEDLLNPKWKGKMSLEREQTEWFISLMEHWGAEKGKAFFQKLGGQNPSIRSGHSQMAQLIVAGEDPLSPNAYSHHYPRVMAKGAPVDWNNLEPVIGKGIVSALAKNAPHPHATMLFLDFFFSKEGGQKVVHDANRIGTHPELLPDPPRLRQGFEFIVVNPAKYMDKVIQYEKLWRDWVLAGR
;
A
#
# COMPACT_ATOMS: atom_id res chain seq x y z
N MET A 1 -49.44 -26.36 -57.86
CA MET A 1 -49.28 -26.38 -56.38
C MET A 1 -48.09 -25.53 -56.01
N LYS A 2 -48.33 -24.32 -55.50
CA LYS A 2 -47.24 -23.33 -55.18
C LYS A 2 -46.95 -23.41 -53.71
N ILE A 3 -45.66 -23.66 -53.36
CA ILE A 3 -45.16 -23.65 -52.01
C ILE A 3 -44.71 -22.23 -51.67
N PRO A 4 -45.13 -21.63 -50.56
CA PRO A 4 -44.68 -20.29 -50.17
C PRO A 4 -43.29 -20.33 -49.52
N LYS A 5 -42.40 -19.41 -49.91
CA LYS A 5 -41.11 -19.15 -49.31
C LYS A 5 -41.31 -18.46 -47.96
N LEU A 6 -40.99 -19.15 -46.88
CA LEU A 6 -40.88 -18.57 -45.53
C LEU A 6 -39.58 -17.75 -45.42
N PHE A 7 -39.69 -16.44 -45.26
CA PHE A 7 -38.57 -15.56 -44.92
C PHE A 7 -38.23 -15.74 -43.44
N LEU A 8 -37.07 -16.32 -43.19
CA LEU A 8 -36.48 -16.40 -41.84
C LEU A 8 -35.70 -15.10 -41.60
N SER A 9 -36.34 -14.11 -40.97
CA SER A 9 -35.65 -12.93 -40.46
C SER A 9 -34.87 -13.32 -39.18
N CYS A 10 -33.57 -13.58 -39.32
CA CYS A 10 -32.69 -13.68 -38.16
C CYS A 10 -32.53 -12.29 -37.56
N LEU A 11 -33.16 -12.12 -36.40
CA LEU A 11 -33.02 -10.97 -35.53
C LEU A 11 -31.62 -11.00 -34.91
N VAL A 12 -30.69 -10.18 -35.44
CA VAL A 12 -29.41 -9.89 -34.78
C VAL A 12 -29.70 -8.86 -33.71
N ILE A 13 -30.05 -9.31 -32.52
CA ILE A 13 -30.15 -8.46 -31.34
C ILE A 13 -29.06 -8.89 -30.35
N VAL A 14 -28.27 -7.88 -29.96
CA VAL A 14 -27.68 -7.76 -28.63
C VAL A 14 -26.28 -8.33 -28.42
N ILE A 15 -25.28 -7.51 -28.73
CA ILE A 15 -24.00 -7.51 -27.95
C ILE A 15 -23.60 -6.05 -27.56
N ALA A 16 -24.48 -5.07 -27.69
CA ALA A 16 -24.15 -3.66 -27.38
C ALA A 16 -24.45 -3.23 -25.92
N PHE A 17 -25.24 -4.01 -25.16
CA PHE A 17 -25.73 -3.60 -23.84
C PHE A 17 -24.66 -3.54 -22.72
N PRO A 18 -23.72 -4.48 -22.55
CA PRO A 18 -22.76 -4.41 -21.45
C PRO A 18 -21.69 -3.34 -21.66
N VAL A 19 -21.33 -3.01 -22.89
CA VAL A 19 -20.33 -1.98 -23.18
C VAL A 19 -20.89 -0.60 -22.91
N LEU A 20 -22.13 -0.31 -23.29
CA LEU A 20 -22.76 0.99 -23.04
C LEU A 20 -22.94 1.27 -21.55
N SER A 21 -23.34 0.27 -20.76
CA SER A 21 -23.47 0.43 -19.31
C SER A 21 -22.15 0.69 -18.62
N SER A 22 -21.05 0.06 -19.05
CA SER A 22 -19.72 0.29 -18.53
C SER A 22 -19.19 1.69 -18.82
N TRP A 23 -19.47 2.25 -20.01
CA TRP A 23 -19.12 3.62 -20.35
C TRP A 23 -19.91 4.65 -19.55
N LEU A 24 -21.19 4.42 -19.35
CA LEU A 24 -22.05 5.28 -18.53
C LEU A 24 -21.60 5.27 -17.05
N GLN A 25 -21.27 4.11 -16.52
CA GLN A 25 -20.73 3.96 -15.17
C GLN A 25 -19.41 4.70 -15.01
N ALA A 26 -18.46 4.50 -15.92
CA ALA A 26 -17.17 5.19 -15.88
C ALA A 26 -17.29 6.71 -15.99
N ALA A 27 -18.23 7.22 -16.80
CA ALA A 27 -18.52 8.63 -16.90
C ALA A 27 -19.07 9.19 -15.58
N SER A 28 -19.99 8.49 -14.93
CA SER A 28 -20.54 8.84 -13.62
C SER A 28 -19.48 8.86 -12.54
N VAL A 29 -18.57 7.86 -12.49
CA VAL A 29 -17.44 7.83 -11.56
C VAL A 29 -16.53 9.04 -11.76
N ALA A 30 -16.15 9.35 -13.01
CA ALA A 30 -15.27 10.47 -13.32
C ALA A 30 -15.88 11.82 -12.95
N GLU A 31 -17.19 11.99 -13.16
CA GLU A 31 -17.89 13.22 -12.83
C GLU A 31 -17.85 13.51 -11.33
N ILE A 32 -18.29 12.56 -10.50
CA ILE A 32 -18.36 12.81 -9.06
C ILE A 32 -16.98 12.81 -8.39
N SER A 33 -16.05 11.97 -8.87
CA SER A 33 -14.72 11.85 -8.26
C SER A 33 -13.87 13.12 -8.34
N LEU A 34 -14.07 13.93 -9.38
CA LEU A 34 -13.33 15.17 -9.61
C LEU A 34 -14.15 16.43 -9.30
N TYR A 35 -15.39 16.25 -8.85
CA TYR A 35 -16.28 17.38 -8.59
C TYR A 35 -15.81 18.21 -7.39
N LYS A 36 -15.73 19.56 -7.59
CA LYS A 36 -15.25 20.54 -6.60
C LYS A 36 -16.26 21.66 -6.30
N GLY A 37 -17.51 21.52 -6.76
CA GLY A 37 -18.55 22.51 -6.52
C GLY A 37 -18.88 22.66 -5.04
N LYS A 38 -19.46 23.83 -4.68
CA LYS A 38 -19.85 24.12 -3.27
C LYS A 38 -20.87 23.14 -2.70
N ASP A 39 -21.65 22.51 -3.55
CA ASP A 39 -22.65 21.49 -3.23
C ASP A 39 -22.12 20.05 -3.26
N ARG A 40 -20.78 19.87 -3.36
CA ARG A 40 -20.13 18.55 -3.45
C ARG A 40 -20.55 17.60 -2.33
N GLN A 41 -20.53 18.06 -1.09
CA GLN A 41 -20.89 17.23 0.07
C GLN A 41 -22.34 16.72 -0.02
N SER A 42 -23.29 17.60 -0.35
CA SER A 42 -24.70 17.23 -0.51
C SER A 42 -24.89 16.20 -1.63
N LYS A 43 -24.29 16.45 -2.79
CA LYS A 43 -24.35 15.50 -3.93
C LYS A 43 -23.80 14.13 -3.59
N ILE A 44 -22.65 14.09 -2.91
CA ILE A 44 -22.01 12.85 -2.49
C ILE A 44 -22.91 12.10 -1.50
N GLU A 45 -23.45 12.79 -0.48
CA GLU A 45 -24.33 12.15 0.51
C GLU A 45 -25.64 11.66 -0.08
N GLU A 46 -26.25 12.41 -0.99
CA GLU A 46 -27.49 12.01 -1.68
C GLU A 46 -27.29 10.79 -2.57
N GLY A 47 -26.16 10.74 -3.29
CA GLY A 47 -25.77 9.57 -4.09
C GLY A 47 -25.44 8.37 -3.23
N ALA A 48 -24.65 8.57 -2.16
CA ALA A 48 -24.24 7.52 -1.23
C ALA A 48 -25.44 6.85 -0.52
N LYS A 49 -26.50 7.63 -0.21
CA LYS A 49 -27.76 7.08 0.34
C LYS A 49 -28.46 6.12 -0.63
N LYS A 50 -28.33 6.36 -1.94
CA LYS A 50 -28.91 5.48 -2.97
C LYS A 50 -28.04 4.25 -3.22
N GLU A 51 -26.72 4.40 -3.13
CA GLU A 51 -25.74 3.33 -3.35
C GLU A 51 -25.66 2.38 -2.15
N GLY A 52 -25.65 2.89 -0.93
CA GLY A 52 -25.81 2.13 0.31
C GLY A 52 -24.60 1.30 0.76
N GLU A 53 -23.56 1.15 -0.05
CA GLU A 53 -22.40 0.32 0.29
C GLU A 53 -21.11 0.78 -0.38
N VAL A 54 -19.96 0.29 0.13
CA VAL A 54 -18.62 0.42 -0.49
C VAL A 54 -17.89 -0.91 -0.34
N GLU A 55 -17.36 -1.45 -1.41
CA GLU A 55 -16.46 -2.61 -1.38
C GLU A 55 -15.00 -2.14 -1.31
N TRP A 56 -14.35 -2.40 -0.18
CA TRP A 56 -12.99 -1.97 0.11
C TRP A 56 -12.01 -3.15 0.15
N TYR A 57 -11.17 -3.27 -0.88
CA TYR A 57 -10.03 -4.20 -0.90
C TYR A 57 -8.85 -3.55 -0.19
N THR A 58 -8.42 -4.10 0.94
CA THR A 58 -7.40 -3.47 1.77
C THR A 58 -6.34 -4.44 2.28
N SER A 59 -5.11 -3.93 2.38
CA SER A 59 -3.99 -4.58 3.07
C SER A 59 -3.85 -4.16 4.54
N LEU A 60 -4.70 -3.25 5.02
CA LEU A 60 -4.75 -2.88 6.43
C LEU A 60 -5.15 -4.11 7.29
N SER A 61 -4.70 -4.19 8.54
CA SER A 61 -5.06 -5.32 9.40
C SER A 61 -6.58 -5.41 9.57
N THR A 62 -7.10 -6.60 9.82
CA THR A 62 -8.55 -6.80 10.03
C THR A 62 -9.05 -5.94 11.19
N GLU A 63 -8.28 -5.84 12.28
CA GLU A 63 -8.61 -5.00 13.43
C GLU A 63 -8.74 -3.52 13.03
N ASP A 64 -7.69 -2.97 12.42
CA ASP A 64 -7.64 -1.55 12.06
C ASP A 64 -8.68 -1.19 10.97
N SER A 65 -8.86 -2.05 9.96
CA SER A 65 -9.84 -1.81 8.89
C SER A 65 -11.29 -1.91 9.40
N SER A 66 -11.56 -2.82 10.34
CA SER A 66 -12.87 -2.92 10.97
C SER A 66 -13.18 -1.70 11.83
N GLN A 67 -12.18 -1.12 12.53
CA GLN A 67 -12.38 0.13 13.27
C GLN A 67 -12.68 1.31 12.34
N VAL A 68 -11.99 1.42 11.22
CA VAL A 68 -12.30 2.45 10.21
C VAL A 68 -13.73 2.30 9.72
N ALA A 69 -14.14 1.08 9.36
CA ALA A 69 -15.49 0.78 8.87
C ALA A 69 -16.55 1.15 9.92
N GLN A 70 -16.38 0.73 11.18
CA GLN A 70 -17.31 1.03 12.27
C GLN A 70 -17.46 2.53 12.54
N LEU A 71 -16.34 3.28 12.55
CA LEU A 71 -16.38 4.73 12.73
C LEU A 71 -17.08 5.43 11.57
N PHE A 72 -16.83 4.97 10.35
CA PHE A 72 -17.50 5.49 9.16
C PHE A 72 -19.00 5.20 9.20
N GLU A 73 -19.41 3.95 9.46
CA GLU A 73 -20.81 3.55 9.54
C GLU A 73 -21.57 4.22 10.68
N LYS A 74 -20.87 4.52 11.80
CA LYS A 74 -21.46 5.31 12.88
C LYS A 74 -21.79 6.75 12.44
N ARG A 75 -20.92 7.35 11.61
CA ARG A 75 -21.11 8.70 11.07
C ARG A 75 -22.12 8.74 9.91
N TYR A 76 -22.10 7.72 9.07
CA TYR A 76 -22.93 7.61 7.87
C TYR A 76 -23.68 6.26 7.86
N PRO A 77 -24.71 6.09 8.70
CA PRO A 77 -25.37 4.79 8.93
C PRO A 77 -26.11 4.25 7.70
N PHE A 78 -26.24 5.07 6.66
CA PHE A 78 -26.87 4.71 5.39
C PHE A 78 -25.89 4.09 4.38
N VAL A 79 -24.59 3.93 4.73
CA VAL A 79 -23.59 3.23 3.90
C VAL A 79 -22.94 2.14 4.71
N LYS A 80 -22.83 0.93 4.13
CA LYS A 80 -22.12 -0.22 4.70
C LYS A 80 -20.77 -0.43 4.02
N ILE A 81 -19.73 -0.73 4.82
CA ILE A 81 -18.42 -1.06 4.29
C ILE A 81 -18.27 -2.58 4.20
N LYS A 82 -18.16 -3.08 2.98
CA LYS A 82 -17.80 -4.46 2.69
C LYS A 82 -16.29 -4.58 2.65
N LEU A 83 -15.73 -5.26 3.66
CA LEU A 83 -14.28 -5.40 3.81
C LEU A 83 -13.80 -6.69 3.15
N THR A 84 -12.93 -6.56 2.17
CA THR A 84 -12.13 -7.67 1.63
C THR A 84 -10.67 -7.47 2.00
N ARG A 85 -10.25 -8.08 3.13
CA ARG A 85 -8.86 -7.99 3.60
C ARG A 85 -7.99 -9.01 2.87
N LEU A 86 -6.93 -8.54 2.19
CA LEU A 86 -5.97 -9.33 1.42
C LEU A 86 -4.54 -8.85 1.67
N THR A 87 -3.54 -9.62 1.26
CA THR A 87 -2.19 -9.06 1.09
C THR A 87 -2.19 -8.11 -0.10
N SER A 88 -1.22 -7.20 -0.16
CA SER A 88 -1.11 -6.22 -1.26
C SER A 88 -1.13 -6.90 -2.64
N GLU A 89 -0.37 -7.98 -2.81
CA GLU A 89 -0.27 -8.75 -4.05
C GLU A 89 -1.62 -9.38 -4.44
N ARG A 90 -2.28 -10.00 -3.48
CA ARG A 90 -3.57 -10.66 -3.71
C ARG A 90 -4.69 -9.66 -4.01
N ALA A 91 -4.69 -8.52 -3.34
CA ALA A 91 -5.64 -7.44 -3.61
C ALA A 91 -5.50 -6.95 -5.06
N LEU A 92 -4.27 -6.69 -5.49
CA LEU A 92 -3.98 -6.27 -6.85
C LEU A 92 -4.34 -7.33 -7.88
N GLN A 93 -3.93 -8.59 -7.68
CA GLN A 93 -4.23 -9.69 -8.61
C GLN A 93 -5.72 -9.90 -8.76
N ARG A 94 -6.47 -9.92 -7.64
CA ARG A 94 -7.92 -10.07 -7.65
C ARG A 94 -8.58 -8.93 -8.43
N TYR A 95 -8.24 -7.69 -8.10
CA TYR A 95 -8.76 -6.52 -8.77
C TYR A 95 -8.54 -6.55 -10.30
N LEU A 96 -7.30 -6.82 -10.73
CA LEU A 96 -6.97 -6.85 -12.15
C LEU A 96 -7.67 -8.01 -12.89
N THR A 97 -7.80 -9.17 -12.25
CA THR A 97 -8.52 -10.31 -12.82
C THR A 97 -10.02 -10.01 -12.99
N GLU A 98 -10.64 -9.42 -11.97
CA GLU A 98 -12.04 -9.00 -12.01
C GLU A 98 -12.26 -7.92 -13.09
N PHE A 99 -11.38 -6.93 -13.14
CA PHE A 99 -11.44 -5.87 -14.15
C PHE A 99 -11.32 -6.42 -15.58
N GLN A 100 -10.39 -7.34 -15.83
CA GLN A 100 -10.22 -8.00 -17.13
C GLN A 100 -11.45 -8.84 -17.53
N ALA A 101 -12.13 -9.40 -16.56
CA ALA A 101 -13.38 -10.15 -16.75
C ALA A 101 -14.63 -9.24 -16.86
N ASN A 102 -14.46 -7.91 -16.91
CA ASN A 102 -15.54 -6.91 -16.85
C ASN A 102 -16.45 -7.07 -15.60
N ARG A 103 -15.88 -7.57 -14.50
CA ARG A 103 -16.56 -7.69 -13.21
C ARG A 103 -16.05 -6.57 -12.30
N PHE A 104 -16.80 -5.49 -12.22
CA PHE A 104 -16.44 -4.32 -11.42
C PHE A 104 -17.04 -4.49 -10.03
N ILE A 105 -16.25 -5.00 -9.10
CA ILE A 105 -16.65 -5.31 -7.72
C ILE A 105 -16.06 -4.29 -6.76
N ALA A 106 -14.73 -4.11 -6.79
CA ALA A 106 -14.05 -3.19 -5.89
C ALA A 106 -14.35 -1.73 -6.22
N ASP A 107 -14.66 -0.96 -5.19
CA ASP A 107 -14.73 0.51 -5.25
C ASP A 107 -13.38 1.14 -4.94
N ILE A 108 -12.69 0.61 -3.92
CA ILE A 108 -11.39 1.10 -3.44
C ILE A 108 -10.40 -0.05 -3.36
N ILE A 109 -9.19 0.22 -3.81
CA ILE A 109 -8.05 -0.68 -3.65
C ILE A 109 -7.00 0.02 -2.77
N ASP A 110 -6.60 -0.64 -1.69
CA ASP A 110 -5.56 -0.17 -0.77
C ASP A 110 -4.41 -1.18 -0.76
N THR A 111 -3.28 -0.79 -1.37
CA THR A 111 -2.06 -1.60 -1.48
C THR A 111 -0.84 -0.70 -1.45
N ASN A 112 0.37 -1.26 -1.62
CA ASN A 112 1.56 -0.43 -1.71
C ASN A 112 1.61 0.38 -3.02
N ASP A 113 2.27 1.52 -2.98
CA ASP A 113 2.40 2.47 -4.08
C ASP A 113 3.09 1.86 -5.30
N PHE A 114 4.09 1.00 -5.07
CA PHE A 114 4.82 0.32 -6.14
C PHE A 114 3.90 -0.60 -6.96
N GLN A 115 3.06 -1.37 -6.30
CA GLN A 115 2.10 -2.25 -6.97
C GLN A 115 0.96 -1.47 -7.62
N MET A 116 0.56 -0.31 -7.06
CA MET A 116 -0.51 0.52 -7.59
C MET A 116 -0.16 1.18 -8.94
N GLU A 117 1.11 1.28 -9.27
CA GLU A 117 1.56 1.82 -10.56
C GLU A 117 1.12 0.94 -11.74
N LEU A 118 1.02 -0.37 -11.58
CA LEU A 118 0.56 -1.28 -12.64
C LEU A 118 -0.90 -1.03 -13.05
N PRO A 119 -1.90 -1.00 -12.15
CA PRO A 119 -3.28 -0.67 -12.50
C PRO A 119 -3.42 0.76 -13.07
N ARG A 120 -2.62 1.72 -12.58
CA ARG A 120 -2.59 3.06 -13.18
C ARG A 120 -2.17 3.00 -14.66
N ARG A 121 -1.06 2.34 -14.98
CA ARG A 121 -0.57 2.17 -16.37
C ARG A 121 -1.56 1.41 -17.26
N LYS A 122 -2.29 0.45 -16.68
CA LYS A 122 -3.35 -0.28 -17.38
C LYS A 122 -4.65 0.54 -17.55
N GLY A 123 -4.72 1.76 -17.01
CA GLY A 123 -5.89 2.62 -17.11
C GLY A 123 -7.12 2.07 -16.37
N THR A 124 -6.91 1.31 -15.28
CA THR A 124 -7.98 0.71 -14.49
C THR A 124 -8.35 1.53 -13.25
N LEU A 125 -7.64 2.63 -12.99
CA LEU A 125 -7.93 3.55 -11.89
C LEU A 125 -8.61 4.83 -12.38
N GLN A 126 -9.35 5.47 -11.49
CA GLN A 126 -9.96 6.79 -11.67
C GLN A 126 -9.24 7.80 -10.78
N ALA A 127 -8.86 8.94 -11.35
CA ALA A 127 -8.38 10.06 -10.57
C ALA A 127 -9.51 10.65 -9.71
N PHE A 128 -9.18 11.08 -8.49
CA PHE A 128 -10.17 11.65 -7.58
C PHE A 128 -9.63 12.86 -6.81
N TYR A 129 -10.54 13.67 -6.34
CA TYR A 129 -10.26 14.80 -5.46
C TYR A 129 -10.94 14.58 -4.11
N THR A 130 -10.21 14.84 -3.04
CA THR A 130 -10.75 14.94 -1.69
C THR A 130 -10.19 16.17 -0.98
N PRO A 131 -11.02 17.02 -0.37
CA PRO A 131 -10.54 18.20 0.34
C PRO A 131 -9.68 17.85 1.56
N SER A 132 -9.84 16.65 2.10
CA SER A 132 -9.09 16.19 3.27
C SER A 132 -7.58 16.14 3.06
N VAL A 133 -7.09 16.07 1.81
CA VAL A 133 -5.66 15.95 1.51
C VAL A 133 -5.00 17.25 1.02
N GLU A 134 -5.71 18.36 1.00
CA GLU A 134 -5.16 19.63 0.49
C GLU A 134 -3.91 20.11 1.24
N LYS A 135 -3.81 19.76 2.53
CA LYS A 135 -2.66 20.09 3.40
C LYS A 135 -1.62 18.99 3.49
N TYR A 136 -1.80 17.88 2.78
CA TYR A 136 -0.86 16.77 2.84
C TYR A 136 0.46 17.10 2.13
N ASP A 137 1.54 16.49 2.58
CA ASP A 137 2.81 16.53 1.89
C ASP A 137 2.65 15.94 0.47
N LYS A 138 3.11 16.69 -0.54
CA LYS A 138 3.00 16.31 -1.95
C LYS A 138 3.65 14.96 -2.27
N ARG A 139 4.63 14.52 -1.47
CA ARG A 139 5.25 13.19 -1.60
C ARG A 139 4.25 12.05 -1.38
N PHE A 140 3.14 12.30 -0.71
CA PHE A 140 2.09 11.32 -0.40
C PHE A 140 0.94 11.32 -1.42
N LEU A 141 1.01 12.20 -2.39
CA LEU A 141 -0.02 12.39 -3.41
C LEU A 141 0.53 11.97 -4.78
N GLN A 142 -0.20 11.12 -5.48
CA GLN A 142 0.12 10.88 -6.88
C GLN A 142 -0.19 12.15 -7.69
N PRO A 143 0.75 12.66 -8.52
CA PRO A 143 0.62 13.98 -9.17
C PRO A 143 -0.63 14.16 -10.03
N GLN A 144 -1.17 13.09 -10.59
CA GLN A 144 -2.38 13.11 -11.43
C GLN A 144 -3.66 12.73 -10.64
N GLY A 145 -3.56 12.51 -9.30
CA GLY A 145 -4.69 12.24 -8.43
C GLY A 145 -5.21 10.79 -8.43
N PHE A 146 -4.46 9.82 -8.96
CA PHE A 146 -4.91 8.43 -9.02
C PHE A 146 -4.90 7.70 -7.68
N TRP A 147 -4.07 8.14 -6.74
CA TRP A 147 -4.05 7.62 -5.38
C TRP A 147 -3.50 8.63 -4.37
N VAL A 148 -3.79 8.36 -3.12
CA VAL A 148 -3.25 9.07 -1.96
C VAL A 148 -2.67 8.04 -1.00
N ALA A 149 -1.49 8.29 -0.45
CA ALA A 149 -0.95 7.46 0.61
C ALA A 149 -1.75 7.69 1.91
N SER A 150 -2.32 6.62 2.44
CA SER A 150 -3.06 6.64 3.70
C SER A 150 -2.13 6.44 4.90
N ARG A 151 -1.01 5.75 4.69
CA ARG A 151 0.01 5.47 5.70
C ARG A 151 1.35 5.17 5.06
N LEU A 152 2.40 5.25 5.88
CA LEU A 152 3.75 4.91 5.50
C LEU A 152 4.22 3.66 6.25
N THR A 153 5.16 2.97 5.67
CA THR A 153 5.96 1.94 6.32
C THR A 153 7.42 2.31 6.18
N MET A 154 8.13 2.51 7.30
CA MET A 154 9.57 2.76 7.28
C MET A 154 10.32 1.45 7.42
N ILE A 155 11.33 1.28 6.56
CA ILE A 155 12.22 0.13 6.57
C ILE A 155 13.40 0.47 7.48
N VAL A 156 13.58 -0.33 8.53
CA VAL A 156 14.51 -0.07 9.62
C VAL A 156 15.36 -1.29 9.95
N SER A 157 16.45 -1.10 10.69
CA SER A 157 17.24 -2.19 11.26
C SER A 157 16.69 -2.54 12.65
N ALA A 158 15.90 -3.59 12.74
CA ALA A 158 15.35 -4.09 14.01
C ALA A 158 16.22 -5.19 14.61
N PHE A 159 16.29 -5.26 15.93
CA PHE A 159 17.13 -6.23 16.63
C PHE A 159 16.55 -6.65 17.98
N ASN A 160 16.89 -7.86 18.43
CA ASN A 160 16.57 -8.33 19.77
C ASN A 160 17.60 -7.81 20.77
N THR A 161 17.19 -7.04 21.78
CA THR A 161 18.07 -6.36 22.72
C THR A 161 18.79 -7.27 23.69
N ARG A 162 18.35 -8.53 23.85
CA ARG A 162 19.06 -9.56 24.63
C ARG A 162 20.22 -10.19 23.85
N MET A 163 20.14 -10.19 22.51
CA MET A 163 21.14 -10.78 21.63
C MET A 163 22.11 -9.76 21.05
N VAL A 164 21.62 -8.54 20.85
CA VAL A 164 22.37 -7.41 20.29
C VAL A 164 22.23 -6.23 21.24
N PRO A 165 23.26 -5.92 22.05
CA PRO A 165 23.23 -4.74 22.90
C PRO A 165 22.96 -3.48 22.06
N PRO A 166 22.12 -2.54 22.53
CA PRO A 166 21.78 -1.33 21.75
C PRO A 166 23.00 -0.48 21.32
N ALA A 167 24.07 -0.50 22.11
CA ALA A 167 25.33 0.19 21.77
C ALA A 167 26.08 -0.46 20.59
N GLU A 168 25.85 -1.75 20.34
CA GLU A 168 26.50 -2.52 19.29
C GLU A 168 25.65 -2.68 18.02
N ALA A 169 24.37 -2.35 18.10
CA ALA A 169 23.43 -2.46 16.98
C ALA A 169 23.86 -1.54 15.82
N PRO A 170 23.70 -1.99 14.56
CA PRO A 170 24.04 -1.19 13.37
C PRO A 170 23.33 0.16 13.38
N ARG A 171 24.08 1.24 13.09
CA ARG A 171 23.57 2.61 13.01
C ARG A 171 23.67 3.21 11.61
N LYS A 172 24.41 2.56 10.72
CA LYS A 172 24.53 2.89 9.29
C LYS A 172 24.63 1.60 8.48
N TYR A 173 24.37 1.68 7.20
CA TYR A 173 24.38 0.51 6.32
C TYR A 173 25.72 -0.22 6.30
N GLU A 174 26.83 0.51 6.35
CA GLU A 174 28.17 -0.07 6.36
C GLU A 174 28.44 -0.96 7.58
N ASP A 175 27.79 -0.68 8.71
CA ASP A 175 27.94 -1.51 9.94
C ASP A 175 27.42 -2.94 9.75
N LEU A 176 26.46 -3.14 8.83
CA LEU A 176 25.94 -4.46 8.48
C LEU A 176 26.98 -5.37 7.82
N LEU A 177 28.04 -4.79 7.27
CA LEU A 177 29.12 -5.50 6.59
C LEU A 177 30.21 -5.98 7.56
N ASN A 178 30.11 -5.64 8.85
CA ASN A 178 31.04 -6.13 9.86
C ASN A 178 30.96 -7.65 9.98
N PRO A 179 32.09 -8.39 9.94
CA PRO A 179 32.12 -9.86 10.04
C PRO A 179 31.37 -10.44 11.24
N LYS A 180 31.21 -9.69 12.34
CA LYS A 180 30.45 -10.13 13.52
C LYS A 180 28.99 -10.47 13.22
N TRP A 181 28.44 -9.94 12.12
CA TRP A 181 27.06 -10.17 11.69
C TRP A 181 26.89 -11.37 10.75
N LYS A 182 27.97 -12.02 10.33
CA LYS A 182 27.92 -13.16 9.43
C LYS A 182 27.06 -14.29 10.00
N GLY A 183 25.98 -14.65 9.28
CA GLY A 183 25.00 -15.66 9.69
C GLY A 183 24.06 -15.22 10.83
N LYS A 184 24.11 -13.95 11.26
CA LYS A 184 23.29 -13.41 12.37
C LYS A 184 22.21 -12.41 11.93
N MET A 185 22.02 -12.24 10.63
CA MET A 185 20.99 -11.34 10.07
C MET A 185 19.90 -12.15 9.41
N SER A 186 18.68 -11.65 9.46
CA SER A 186 17.58 -12.10 8.59
C SER A 186 17.20 -11.00 7.61
N LEU A 187 16.80 -11.41 6.39
CA LEU A 187 16.29 -10.53 5.36
C LEU A 187 14.93 -11.04 4.87
N GLU A 188 14.01 -10.11 4.65
CA GLU A 188 12.77 -10.42 3.99
C GLU A 188 13.02 -10.59 2.47
N ARG A 189 12.44 -11.64 1.89
CA ARG A 189 12.70 -12.09 0.50
C ARG A 189 12.26 -11.06 -0.56
N GLU A 190 11.12 -10.43 -0.38
CA GLU A 190 10.44 -9.64 -1.40
C GLU A 190 10.66 -8.12 -1.23
N GLN A 191 11.85 -7.71 -0.72
CA GLN A 191 12.18 -6.31 -0.47
C GLN A 191 12.82 -5.60 -1.66
N THR A 192 12.27 -5.79 -2.84
CA THR A 192 12.77 -5.17 -4.07
C THR A 192 12.74 -3.64 -4.00
N GLU A 193 11.73 -3.04 -3.36
CA GLU A 193 11.65 -1.59 -3.23
C GLU A 193 12.80 -1.01 -2.38
N TRP A 194 13.17 -1.67 -1.29
CA TRP A 194 14.32 -1.28 -0.47
C TRP A 194 15.63 -1.37 -1.26
N PHE A 195 15.79 -2.48 -1.99
CA PHE A 195 16.95 -2.70 -2.86
C PHE A 195 17.05 -1.62 -3.95
N ILE A 196 15.97 -1.39 -4.71
CA ILE A 196 15.93 -0.38 -5.78
C ILE A 196 16.24 1.00 -5.23
N SER A 197 15.62 1.37 -4.11
CA SER A 197 15.79 2.71 -3.53
C SER A 197 17.23 2.99 -3.15
N LEU A 198 17.90 2.03 -2.52
CA LEU A 198 19.30 2.16 -2.14
C LEU A 198 20.23 2.12 -3.36
N MET A 199 19.95 1.26 -4.35
CA MET A 199 20.71 1.22 -5.60
C MET A 199 20.67 2.56 -6.33
N GLU A 200 19.50 3.17 -6.42
CA GLU A 200 19.30 4.46 -7.10
C GLU A 200 19.88 5.63 -6.30
N HIS A 201 19.80 5.59 -4.96
CA HIS A 201 20.34 6.64 -4.11
C HIS A 201 21.87 6.64 -4.11
N TRP A 202 22.51 5.48 -4.04
CA TRP A 202 23.97 5.36 -3.97
C TRP A 202 24.65 5.30 -5.35
N GLY A 203 23.88 5.00 -6.40
CA GLY A 203 24.40 4.69 -7.71
C GLY A 203 24.82 3.22 -7.86
N ALA A 204 24.94 2.78 -9.11
CA ALA A 204 25.10 1.36 -9.46
C ALA A 204 26.34 0.70 -8.82
N GLU A 205 27.48 1.35 -8.83
CA GLU A 205 28.75 0.78 -8.33
C GLU A 205 28.73 0.59 -6.81
N LYS A 206 28.39 1.65 -6.04
CA LYS A 206 28.32 1.56 -4.58
C LYS A 206 27.23 0.59 -4.14
N GLY A 207 26.05 0.65 -4.76
CA GLY A 207 24.93 -0.23 -4.45
C GLY A 207 25.28 -1.70 -4.70
N LYS A 208 25.86 -2.02 -5.87
CA LYS A 208 26.34 -3.37 -6.21
C LYS A 208 27.33 -3.88 -5.16
N ALA A 209 28.36 -3.09 -4.87
CA ALA A 209 29.40 -3.49 -3.91
C ALA A 209 28.81 -3.76 -2.51
N PHE A 210 27.86 -2.94 -2.06
CA PHE A 210 27.17 -3.15 -0.80
C PHE A 210 26.35 -4.43 -0.78
N PHE A 211 25.45 -4.63 -1.75
CA PHE A 211 24.53 -5.77 -1.74
C PHE A 211 25.22 -7.10 -1.96
N GLN A 212 26.30 -7.15 -2.75
CA GLN A 212 27.13 -8.36 -2.89
C GLN A 212 27.81 -8.72 -1.55
N LYS A 213 28.34 -7.73 -0.83
CA LYS A 213 28.93 -7.95 0.49
C LYS A 213 27.87 -8.35 1.52
N LEU A 214 26.67 -7.75 1.48
CA LEU A 214 25.55 -8.11 2.36
C LEU A 214 25.11 -9.56 2.13
N GLY A 215 25.00 -10.00 0.86
CA GLY A 215 24.77 -11.41 0.53
C GLY A 215 25.87 -12.34 1.06
N GLY A 216 27.14 -11.89 0.99
CA GLY A 216 28.31 -12.59 1.55
C GLY A 216 28.28 -12.75 3.09
N GLN A 217 27.47 -11.95 3.80
CA GLN A 217 27.19 -12.12 5.24
C GLN A 217 26.33 -13.36 5.55
N ASN A 218 25.85 -14.08 4.54
CA ASN A 218 25.03 -15.30 4.70
C ASN A 218 23.77 -15.09 5.55
N PRO A 219 22.89 -14.12 5.22
CA PRO A 219 21.68 -13.87 5.98
C PRO A 219 20.67 -15.02 5.85
N SER A 220 19.86 -15.25 6.89
CA SER A 220 18.67 -16.09 6.80
C SER A 220 17.58 -15.39 6.01
N ILE A 221 16.97 -16.07 5.04
CA ILE A 221 15.91 -15.48 4.22
C ILE A 221 14.55 -15.85 4.80
N ARG A 222 13.72 -14.85 5.04
CA ARG A 222 12.38 -14.99 5.61
C ARG A 222 11.32 -14.55 4.59
N SER A 223 10.10 -15.04 4.75
CA SER A 223 8.95 -14.63 3.94
C SER A 223 7.88 -14.02 4.83
N GLY A 224 7.61 -12.72 4.63
CA GLY A 224 6.62 -11.96 5.39
C GLY A 224 7.16 -11.26 6.64
N HIS A 225 7.00 -9.93 6.65
CA HIS A 225 7.50 -9.06 7.72
C HIS A 225 6.89 -9.34 9.09
N SER A 226 5.63 -9.76 9.16
CA SER A 226 4.98 -10.09 10.45
C SER A 226 5.64 -11.30 11.10
N GLN A 227 5.96 -12.34 10.33
CA GLN A 227 6.67 -13.51 10.83
C GLN A 227 8.10 -13.14 11.24
N MET A 228 8.81 -12.39 10.40
CA MET A 228 10.16 -11.93 10.71
C MET A 228 10.20 -11.10 12.01
N ALA A 229 9.24 -10.22 12.24
CA ALA A 229 9.15 -9.47 13.49
C ALA A 229 8.94 -10.38 14.70
N GLN A 230 8.12 -11.44 14.58
CA GLN A 230 7.92 -12.43 15.63
C GLN A 230 9.21 -13.18 15.96
N LEU A 231 9.98 -13.60 14.95
CA LEU A 231 11.26 -14.27 15.11
C LEU A 231 12.31 -13.39 15.82
N ILE A 232 12.35 -12.09 15.49
CA ILE A 232 13.21 -11.12 16.18
C ILE A 232 12.79 -10.98 17.64
N VAL A 233 11.50 -10.80 17.91
CA VAL A 233 10.97 -10.69 19.29
C VAL A 233 11.27 -11.96 20.11
N ALA A 234 11.13 -13.14 19.52
CA ALA A 234 11.43 -14.42 20.15
C ALA A 234 12.93 -14.67 20.39
N GLY A 235 13.81 -13.94 19.69
CA GLY A 235 15.26 -14.13 19.74
C GLY A 235 15.78 -15.24 18.83
N GLU A 236 15.00 -15.68 17.87
CA GLU A 236 15.46 -16.61 16.83
C GLU A 236 16.31 -15.91 15.76
N ASP A 237 15.93 -14.68 15.42
CA ASP A 237 16.69 -13.81 14.53
C ASP A 237 17.29 -12.64 15.36
N PRO A 238 18.63 -12.52 15.48
CA PRO A 238 19.26 -11.45 16.25
C PRO A 238 18.94 -10.06 15.73
N LEU A 239 18.96 -9.86 14.40
CA LEU A 239 18.66 -8.60 13.77
C LEU A 239 18.17 -8.76 12.32
N SER A 240 17.42 -7.76 11.83
CA SER A 240 17.06 -7.62 10.42
C SER A 240 17.20 -6.18 9.97
N PRO A 241 17.99 -5.89 8.91
CA PRO A 241 18.16 -4.52 8.40
C PRO A 241 17.03 -4.03 7.49
N ASN A 242 16.09 -4.88 7.10
CA ASN A 242 14.97 -4.55 6.24
C ASN A 242 13.60 -4.83 6.88
N ALA A 243 13.50 -4.65 8.18
CA ALA A 243 12.28 -4.82 8.96
C ALA A 243 11.35 -3.61 8.85
N TYR A 244 10.06 -3.79 9.16
CA TYR A 244 9.07 -2.72 9.20
C TYR A 244 8.91 -2.15 10.60
N SER A 245 9.14 -0.84 10.76
CA SER A 245 9.18 -0.16 12.07
C SER A 245 7.87 -0.30 12.86
N HIS A 246 6.72 -0.31 12.21
CA HIS A 246 5.40 -0.33 12.86
C HIS A 246 5.06 -1.64 13.60
N HIS A 247 5.87 -2.70 13.44
CA HIS A 247 5.65 -3.95 14.17
C HIS A 247 6.11 -3.89 15.63
N TYR A 248 6.97 -2.93 15.98
CA TYR A 248 7.68 -2.96 17.27
C TYR A 248 7.05 -2.14 18.40
N PRO A 249 6.44 -0.95 18.19
CA PRO A 249 5.97 -0.10 19.30
C PRO A 249 5.03 -0.82 20.27
N ARG A 250 4.04 -1.55 19.77
CA ARG A 250 3.05 -2.26 20.59
C ARG A 250 3.67 -3.40 21.43
N VAL A 251 4.63 -4.11 20.88
CA VAL A 251 5.29 -5.21 21.60
C VAL A 251 6.33 -4.69 22.59
N MET A 252 7.01 -3.61 22.27
CA MET A 252 7.91 -2.88 23.17
C MET A 252 7.17 -2.34 24.39
N ALA A 253 6.00 -1.75 24.20
CA ALA A 253 5.13 -1.28 25.29
C ALA A 253 4.70 -2.41 26.24
N LYS A 254 4.72 -3.66 25.77
CA LYS A 254 4.48 -4.87 26.58
C LYS A 254 5.77 -5.51 27.14
N GLY A 255 6.91 -4.85 27.02
CA GLY A 255 8.19 -5.30 27.55
C GLY A 255 8.95 -6.31 26.67
N ALA A 256 8.60 -6.44 25.38
CA ALA A 256 9.36 -7.29 24.48
C ALA A 256 10.81 -6.77 24.31
N PRO A 257 11.82 -7.66 24.30
CA PRO A 257 13.23 -7.30 24.21
C PRO A 257 13.63 -6.98 22.76
N VAL A 258 13.06 -5.95 22.19
CA VAL A 258 13.30 -5.55 20.80
C VAL A 258 13.43 -4.04 20.69
N ASP A 259 14.27 -3.58 19.75
CA ASP A 259 14.41 -2.18 19.40
C ASP A 259 14.78 -2.05 17.92
N TRP A 260 14.88 -0.82 17.41
CA TRP A 260 15.32 -0.56 16.03
C TRP A 260 16.15 0.70 15.90
N ASN A 261 17.02 0.72 14.90
CA ASN A 261 17.74 1.91 14.43
C ASN A 261 17.29 2.28 13.03
N ASN A 262 17.24 3.57 12.76
CA ASN A 262 17.03 4.13 11.44
C ASN A 262 18.38 4.19 10.72
N LEU A 263 18.55 3.38 9.66
CA LEU A 263 19.76 3.44 8.81
C LEU A 263 19.48 4.42 7.66
N GLU A 264 20.25 5.49 7.59
CA GLU A 264 20.02 6.53 6.57
C GLU A 264 20.72 6.22 5.24
N PRO A 265 20.03 6.49 4.13
CA PRO A 265 18.66 7.00 4.05
C PRO A 265 17.63 5.95 4.44
N VAL A 266 16.68 6.31 5.29
CA VAL A 266 15.55 5.44 5.61
C VAL A 266 14.64 5.34 4.38
N ILE A 267 14.21 4.14 4.03
CA ILE A 267 13.28 3.97 2.92
C ILE A 267 11.86 3.93 3.46
N GLY A 268 11.06 4.90 2.99
CA GLY A 268 9.63 5.00 3.27
C GLY A 268 8.83 4.40 2.12
N LYS A 269 7.92 3.49 2.43
CA LYS A 269 7.00 2.84 1.50
C LYS A 269 5.60 3.37 1.72
N GLY A 270 4.97 3.90 0.68
CA GLY A 270 3.58 4.34 0.73
C GLY A 270 2.62 3.15 0.68
N ILE A 271 1.62 3.14 1.55
CA ILE A 271 0.42 2.33 1.35
C ILE A 271 -0.65 3.29 0.90
N VAL A 272 -1.16 3.06 -0.29
CA VAL A 272 -1.99 4.01 -1.02
C VAL A 272 -3.38 3.47 -1.26
N SER A 273 -4.36 4.36 -1.25
CA SER A 273 -5.74 4.06 -1.59
C SER A 273 -6.09 4.71 -2.93
N ALA A 274 -6.63 3.92 -3.82
CA ALA A 274 -7.01 4.31 -5.17
C ALA A 274 -8.49 4.01 -5.44
N LEU A 275 -9.12 4.85 -6.23
CA LEU A 275 -10.49 4.67 -6.72
C LEU A 275 -10.47 3.79 -7.98
N ALA A 276 -11.29 2.76 -8.01
CA ALA A 276 -11.48 1.92 -9.19
C ALA A 276 -12.17 2.71 -10.32
N LYS A 277 -11.76 2.50 -11.57
CA LYS A 277 -12.28 3.25 -12.73
C LYS A 277 -13.79 3.08 -12.94
N ASN A 278 -14.30 1.89 -12.70
CA ASN A 278 -15.70 1.55 -12.86
C ASN A 278 -16.32 1.18 -11.50
N ALA A 279 -15.95 1.92 -10.44
CA ALA A 279 -16.48 1.71 -9.10
C ALA A 279 -18.02 1.63 -9.11
N PRO A 280 -18.63 0.56 -8.57
CA PRO A 280 -20.08 0.40 -8.53
C PRO A 280 -20.78 1.50 -7.71
N HIS A 281 -20.12 2.02 -6.67
CA HIS A 281 -20.71 2.95 -5.70
C HIS A 281 -19.89 4.24 -5.58
N PRO A 282 -19.81 5.07 -6.66
CA PRO A 282 -18.87 6.19 -6.72
C PRO A 282 -19.11 7.28 -5.68
N HIS A 283 -20.37 7.58 -5.33
CA HIS A 283 -20.68 8.61 -4.33
C HIS A 283 -20.33 8.13 -2.91
N ALA A 284 -20.73 6.90 -2.57
CA ALA A 284 -20.40 6.30 -1.27
C ALA A 284 -18.88 6.15 -1.10
N THR A 285 -18.18 5.83 -2.19
CA THR A 285 -16.73 5.75 -2.24
C THR A 285 -16.07 7.11 -1.98
N MET A 286 -16.55 8.17 -2.61
CA MET A 286 -16.03 9.52 -2.37
C MET A 286 -16.29 9.98 -0.94
N LEU A 287 -17.46 9.66 -0.37
CA LEU A 287 -17.77 9.94 1.02
C LEU A 287 -16.83 9.19 1.98
N PHE A 288 -16.54 7.92 1.67
CA PHE A 288 -15.59 7.12 2.45
C PHE A 288 -14.16 7.64 2.32
N LEU A 289 -13.68 8.01 1.13
CA LEU A 289 -12.34 8.57 0.94
C LEU A 289 -12.15 9.91 1.67
N ASP A 290 -13.16 10.80 1.64
CA ASP A 290 -13.14 12.04 2.39
C ASP A 290 -13.00 11.77 3.90
N PHE A 291 -13.74 10.80 4.43
CA PHE A 291 -13.64 10.36 5.83
C PHE A 291 -12.30 9.68 6.12
N PHE A 292 -11.85 8.77 5.24
CA PHE A 292 -10.64 7.97 5.47
C PHE A 292 -9.38 8.83 5.55
N PHE A 293 -9.33 9.92 4.78
CA PHE A 293 -8.21 10.86 4.83
C PHE A 293 -8.42 12.01 5.82
N SER A 294 -9.57 12.12 6.48
CA SER A 294 -9.79 13.16 7.50
C SER A 294 -9.07 12.83 8.81
N LYS A 295 -8.73 13.87 9.58
CA LYS A 295 -8.04 13.78 10.88
C LYS A 295 -8.82 12.93 11.88
N GLU A 296 -10.11 13.17 12.02
CA GLU A 296 -11.01 12.51 12.97
C GLU A 296 -11.55 11.17 12.48
N GLY A 297 -11.32 10.84 11.20
CA GLY A 297 -11.77 9.61 10.56
C GLY A 297 -10.68 8.53 10.50
N GLY A 298 -10.43 8.01 9.31
CA GLY A 298 -9.49 6.92 9.12
C GLY A 298 -8.06 7.23 9.56
N GLN A 299 -7.61 8.49 9.45
CA GLN A 299 -6.26 8.85 9.88
C GLN A 299 -6.08 8.78 11.41
N LYS A 300 -7.16 9.02 12.18
CA LYS A 300 -7.14 8.79 13.63
C LYS A 300 -6.94 7.31 13.96
N VAL A 301 -7.65 6.41 13.28
CA VAL A 301 -7.48 4.96 13.48
C VAL A 301 -6.06 4.51 13.14
N VAL A 302 -5.52 4.99 12.02
CA VAL A 302 -4.13 4.72 11.62
C VAL A 302 -3.14 5.16 12.70
N HIS A 303 -3.33 6.36 13.25
CA HIS A 303 -2.52 6.91 14.33
C HIS A 303 -2.63 6.07 15.62
N ASP A 304 -3.85 5.80 16.10
CA ASP A 304 -4.11 5.06 17.33
C ASP A 304 -3.62 3.60 17.24
N ALA A 305 -3.49 3.09 16.01
CA ALA A 305 -2.88 1.79 15.71
C ALA A 305 -1.34 1.81 15.73
N ASN A 306 -0.70 2.89 16.18
CA ASN A 306 0.76 3.10 16.12
C ASN A 306 1.35 2.94 14.72
N ARG A 307 0.56 3.31 13.71
CA ARG A 307 1.03 3.35 12.32
C ARG A 307 1.43 4.77 11.94
N ILE A 308 2.19 4.89 10.88
CA ILE A 308 2.65 6.19 10.40
C ILE A 308 1.60 6.72 9.42
N GLY A 309 0.61 7.45 9.92
CA GLY A 309 -0.38 8.16 9.10
C GLY A 309 0.26 9.29 8.28
N THR A 310 -0.46 9.75 7.27
CA THR A 310 0.00 10.82 6.37
C THR A 310 -0.63 12.18 6.67
N HIS A 311 -1.63 12.23 7.56
CA HIS A 311 -2.23 13.50 7.98
C HIS A 311 -1.19 14.37 8.70
N PRO A 312 -1.02 15.66 8.30
CA PRO A 312 0.07 16.51 8.81
C PRO A 312 -0.03 16.81 10.31
N GLU A 313 -1.24 16.82 10.88
CA GLU A 313 -1.48 17.13 12.28
C GLU A 313 -1.48 15.90 13.21
N LEU A 314 -1.36 14.68 12.67
CA LEU A 314 -1.25 13.44 13.43
C LEU A 314 0.16 12.88 13.32
N LEU A 315 0.99 13.19 14.31
CA LEU A 315 2.33 12.63 14.41
C LEU A 315 2.26 11.18 14.92
N PRO A 316 3.09 10.27 14.41
CA PRO A 316 3.09 8.89 14.89
C PRO A 316 3.56 8.81 16.34
N ASP A 317 3.09 7.81 17.06
CA ASP A 317 3.55 7.46 18.38
C ASP A 317 4.24 6.07 18.37
N PRO A 318 5.52 5.98 18.74
CA PRO A 318 6.44 7.06 19.15
C PRO A 318 6.92 7.94 17.97
N PRO A 319 7.27 9.21 18.22
CA PRO A 319 7.69 10.16 17.18
C PRO A 319 8.86 9.65 16.31
N ARG A 320 9.76 8.85 16.86
CA ARG A 320 10.90 8.27 16.14
C ARG A 320 10.50 7.33 14.97
N LEU A 321 9.23 7.02 14.81
CA LEU A 321 8.73 6.31 13.62
C LEU A 321 8.84 7.15 12.34
N ARG A 322 8.82 8.49 12.44
CA ARG A 322 8.87 9.41 11.28
C ARG A 322 9.77 10.63 11.50
N GLN A 323 10.23 10.90 12.71
CA GLN A 323 11.00 12.09 13.05
C GLN A 323 12.44 11.74 13.48
N GLY A 324 13.37 12.70 13.31
CA GLY A 324 14.76 12.56 13.69
C GLY A 324 15.65 11.87 12.66
N PHE A 325 15.17 11.70 11.43
CA PHE A 325 15.92 11.12 10.31
C PHE A 325 15.36 11.59 8.97
N GLU A 326 16.16 11.50 7.93
CA GLU A 326 15.72 11.70 6.56
C GLU A 326 15.22 10.38 5.94
N PHE A 327 14.14 10.45 5.17
CA PHE A 327 13.62 9.30 4.47
C PHE A 327 13.32 9.61 3.00
N ILE A 328 13.47 8.59 2.19
CA ILE A 328 13.15 8.59 0.77
C ILE A 328 11.84 7.84 0.59
N VAL A 329 10.85 8.48 -0.05
CA VAL A 329 9.66 7.78 -0.55
C VAL A 329 9.96 7.31 -1.97
N VAL A 330 9.78 6.03 -2.20
CA VAL A 330 9.99 5.44 -3.53
C VAL A 330 9.04 6.07 -4.53
N ASN A 331 9.52 6.40 -5.72
CA ASN A 331 8.66 6.80 -6.83
C ASN A 331 8.51 5.62 -7.82
N PRO A 332 7.42 4.85 -7.74
CA PRO A 332 7.27 3.64 -8.54
C PRO A 332 7.28 3.91 -10.04
N ALA A 333 6.74 5.04 -10.48
CA ALA A 333 6.69 5.40 -11.89
C ALA A 333 8.08 5.46 -12.54
N LYS A 334 9.09 5.83 -11.75
CA LYS A 334 10.49 5.93 -12.22
C LYS A 334 11.15 4.57 -12.43
N TYR A 335 10.73 3.54 -11.69
CA TYR A 335 11.48 2.28 -11.61
C TYR A 335 10.72 1.06 -12.14
N MET A 336 9.43 1.18 -12.40
CA MET A 336 8.60 0.05 -12.81
C MET A 336 9.14 -0.71 -14.03
N ASP A 337 9.72 0.00 -15.00
CA ASP A 337 10.26 -0.61 -16.22
C ASP A 337 11.56 -1.41 -15.97
N LYS A 338 12.21 -1.17 -14.83
CA LYS A 338 13.45 -1.83 -14.43
C LYS A 338 13.23 -2.88 -13.33
N VAL A 339 12.00 -3.06 -12.84
CA VAL A 339 11.74 -3.91 -11.67
C VAL A 339 12.21 -5.34 -11.87
N ILE A 340 11.93 -5.95 -13.02
CA ILE A 340 12.36 -7.32 -13.33
C ILE A 340 13.90 -7.45 -13.29
N GLN A 341 14.60 -6.44 -13.80
CA GLN A 341 16.06 -6.39 -13.74
C GLN A 341 16.55 -6.33 -12.29
N TYR A 342 15.96 -5.45 -11.47
CA TYR A 342 16.34 -5.30 -10.07
C TYR A 342 15.99 -6.53 -9.22
N GLU A 343 14.86 -7.18 -9.47
CA GLU A 343 14.50 -8.45 -8.83
C GLU A 343 15.52 -9.55 -9.15
N LYS A 344 15.98 -9.59 -10.41
CA LYS A 344 17.06 -10.52 -10.80
C LYS A 344 18.35 -10.22 -10.03
N LEU A 345 18.78 -8.95 -9.98
CA LEU A 345 19.98 -8.55 -9.24
C LEU A 345 19.88 -8.84 -7.74
N TRP A 346 18.71 -8.59 -7.12
CA TRP A 346 18.43 -8.96 -5.74
C TRP A 346 18.61 -10.46 -5.50
N ARG A 347 18.00 -11.28 -6.35
CA ARG A 347 18.17 -12.74 -6.27
C ARG A 347 19.63 -13.15 -6.41
N ASP A 348 20.32 -12.64 -7.44
CA ASP A 348 21.68 -13.05 -7.76
C ASP A 348 22.69 -12.61 -6.69
N TRP A 349 22.55 -11.41 -6.12
CA TRP A 349 23.55 -10.85 -5.21
C TRP A 349 23.29 -11.15 -3.74
N VAL A 350 22.03 -11.26 -3.36
CA VAL A 350 21.65 -11.36 -1.95
C VAL A 350 21.01 -12.69 -1.59
N LEU A 351 20.06 -13.18 -2.39
CA LEU A 351 19.38 -14.44 -2.08
C LEU A 351 20.21 -15.66 -2.48
N ALA A 352 20.99 -15.61 -3.57
CA ALA A 352 22.00 -16.60 -4.01
C ALA A 352 21.58 -18.07 -3.79
N GLY A 353 20.38 -18.47 -4.30
CA GLY A 353 19.89 -19.86 -4.21
C GLY A 353 19.33 -20.27 -2.84
N ARG A 354 19.06 -19.32 -1.97
CA ARG A 354 18.44 -19.50 -0.63
C ARG A 354 16.94 -19.32 -0.64
#